data_755220ba9ab3a68eb73954e05609e6a9
#
_entry.id   755220ba9ab3a68eb73954e05609e6a9
#
_cell.length_a   1.000
_cell.length_b   1.000
_cell.length_c   1.000
_cell.angle_alpha   90.00
_cell.angle_beta   90.00
_cell.angle_gamma   90.00
#
_symmetry.space_group_name_H-M   'P 1'
#
loop_
_entity.id
_entity.type
_entity.pdbx_description
1 polymer ?
#
loop_
_entity_poly.entity_id
_entity_poly.type
_entity_poly.pdbx_seq_one_letter_code
_entity_poly.pdbx_strand_id
1 'polypeptide(L)'
;MLIKTIKTRPFLPPKDDLLSLIKESFATLQLKEKSIFVITSKIISIWQGRCLLIDEVKDKDELIKAESELYLDREKVPQGYVMLTLKNNLLIPTAGIDESNAKGYYILWPDNPYGVAEEIYHFFKKNFSLNNFGIIISDSHCTPLRWGVLGIT
;
A
#
# COMPACT_ATOMS: atom_id res chain seq x y z
N MET A 1 -24.63 -2.18 -1.99
CA MET A 1 -23.34 -1.96 -1.28
C MET A 1 -23.29 -0.49 -0.85
N LEU A 2 -22.92 -0.18 0.40
CA LEU A 2 -22.74 1.19 0.88
C LEU A 2 -21.24 1.44 1.08
N ILE A 3 -20.70 2.47 0.41
CA ILE A 3 -19.31 2.88 0.56
C ILE A 3 -19.28 4.15 1.42
N LYS A 4 -18.42 4.16 2.42
CA LYS A 4 -18.17 5.33 3.28
C LYS A 4 -16.70 5.67 3.28
N THR A 5 -16.35 6.89 2.98
CA THR A 5 -15.00 7.41 3.14
C THR A 5 -14.81 7.92 4.56
N ILE A 6 -13.64 7.68 5.13
CA ILE A 6 -13.26 8.17 6.45
C ILE A 6 -12.16 9.20 6.27
N LYS A 7 -12.42 10.42 6.72
CA LYS A 7 -11.42 11.48 6.71
C LYS A 7 -10.45 11.27 7.86
N THR A 8 -9.18 11.17 7.56
CA THR A 8 -8.11 11.03 8.54
C THR A 8 -7.25 12.29 8.58
N ARG A 9 -6.38 12.39 9.59
CA ARG A 9 -5.25 13.32 9.51
C ARG A 9 -4.28 12.88 8.40
N PRO A 10 -3.39 13.77 7.93
CA PRO A 10 -2.31 13.36 7.03
C PRO A 10 -1.46 12.26 7.68
N PHE A 11 -1.08 11.27 6.88
CA PHE A 11 -0.18 10.20 7.25
C PHE A 11 1.13 10.39 6.47
N LEU A 12 2.23 10.61 7.17
CA LEU A 12 3.42 11.21 6.57
C LEU A 12 4.63 10.26 6.62
N PRO A 13 5.41 10.19 5.52
CA PRO A 13 6.69 9.54 5.53
C PRO A 13 7.70 10.31 6.44
N PRO A 14 8.81 9.70 6.88
CA PRO A 14 9.19 8.34 6.53
C PRO A 14 8.48 7.25 7.34
N LYS A 15 7.82 7.60 8.45
CA LYS A 15 7.11 6.66 9.32
C LYS A 15 6.05 7.36 10.15
N ASP A 16 4.90 6.72 10.31
CA ASP A 16 3.80 7.20 11.14
C ASP A 16 3.07 5.99 11.78
N ASP A 17 2.23 6.22 12.78
CA ASP A 17 1.53 5.15 13.51
C ASP A 17 0.13 4.91 12.99
N LEU A 18 -0.04 3.84 12.22
CA LEU A 18 -1.32 3.45 11.65
C LEU A 18 -2.35 3.05 12.71
N LEU A 19 -1.94 2.36 13.77
CA LEU A 19 -2.87 1.87 14.77
C LEU A 19 -3.47 3.04 15.57
N SER A 20 -2.67 4.06 15.86
CA SER A 20 -3.17 5.32 16.44
C SER A 20 -4.09 6.06 15.47
N LEU A 21 -3.72 6.17 14.18
CA LEU A 21 -4.59 6.78 13.17
C LEU A 21 -5.95 6.08 13.09
N ILE A 22 -5.97 4.76 13.11
CA ILE A 22 -7.20 3.97 13.12
C ILE A 22 -8.03 4.30 14.36
N LYS A 23 -7.45 4.28 15.56
CA LYS A 23 -8.18 4.62 16.80
C LYS A 23 -8.79 6.00 16.74
N GLU A 24 -8.02 7.01 16.35
CA GLU A 24 -8.46 8.39 16.21
C GLU A 24 -9.62 8.52 15.20
N SER A 25 -9.45 7.92 14.01
CA SER A 25 -10.40 8.06 12.91
C SER A 25 -11.71 7.34 13.15
N PHE A 26 -11.69 6.28 13.94
CA PHE A 26 -12.88 5.46 14.20
C PHE A 26 -13.52 5.74 15.59
N ALA A 27 -12.91 6.60 16.43
CA ALA A 27 -13.34 6.83 17.80
C ALA A 27 -14.84 7.23 17.95
N THR A 28 -15.36 7.96 16.98
CA THR A 28 -16.74 8.45 16.99
C THR A 28 -17.67 7.68 16.06
N LEU A 29 -17.15 6.65 15.37
CA LEU A 29 -17.91 5.91 14.37
C LEU A 29 -18.50 4.64 14.96
N GLN A 30 -19.78 4.43 14.73
CA GLN A 30 -20.42 3.15 15.01
C GLN A 30 -20.10 2.18 13.86
N LEU A 31 -19.16 1.28 14.09
CA LEU A 31 -18.81 0.23 13.14
C LEU A 31 -19.88 -0.87 13.15
N LYS A 32 -20.11 -1.47 12.00
CA LYS A 32 -21.11 -2.52 11.81
C LYS A 32 -20.45 -3.83 11.47
N GLU A 33 -21.02 -4.92 11.96
CA GLU A 33 -20.71 -6.27 11.47
C GLU A 33 -20.89 -6.39 9.96
N LYS A 34 -20.14 -7.27 9.33
CA LYS A 34 -20.10 -7.49 7.88
C LYS A 34 -19.57 -6.30 7.08
N SER A 35 -18.79 -5.42 7.72
CA SER A 35 -18.07 -4.35 7.08
C SER A 35 -16.75 -4.84 6.50
N ILE A 36 -16.30 -4.20 5.43
CA ILE A 36 -14.97 -4.39 4.86
C ILE A 36 -14.22 -3.07 4.99
N PHE A 37 -13.05 -3.10 5.62
CA PHE A 37 -12.17 -1.94 5.75
C PHE A 37 -11.08 -2.03 4.69
N VAL A 38 -10.95 -0.98 3.88
CA VAL A 38 -9.97 -0.91 2.80
C VAL A 38 -8.92 0.13 3.16
N ILE A 39 -7.66 -0.28 3.13
CA ILE A 39 -6.49 0.54 3.46
C ILE A 39 -5.53 0.51 2.27
N THR A 40 -5.05 1.67 1.85
CA THR A 40 -4.09 1.72 0.74
C THR A 40 -2.70 1.20 1.16
N SER A 41 -2.05 0.49 0.25
CA SER A 41 -0.69 -0.04 0.39
C SER A 41 0.32 1.03 0.82
N LYS A 42 0.22 2.25 0.29
CA LYS A 42 1.07 3.38 0.66
C LYS A 42 1.07 3.66 2.17
N ILE A 43 -0.10 3.62 2.80
CA ILE A 43 -0.23 3.84 4.26
C ILE A 43 0.48 2.72 5.03
N ILE A 44 0.34 1.48 4.57
CA ILE A 44 1.03 0.32 5.16
C ILE A 44 2.55 0.51 5.06
N SER A 45 3.04 0.88 3.88
CA SER A 45 4.48 1.10 3.65
C SER A 45 5.05 2.19 4.54
N ILE A 46 4.35 3.30 4.70
CA ILE A 46 4.77 4.39 5.61
C ILE A 46 4.77 3.89 7.06
N TRP A 47 3.77 3.14 7.47
CA TRP A 47 3.73 2.53 8.81
C TRP A 47 4.91 1.62 9.08
N GLN A 48 5.30 0.81 8.09
CA GLN A 48 6.48 -0.06 8.16
C GLN A 48 7.81 0.72 8.08
N GLY A 49 7.77 2.01 7.71
CA GLY A 49 8.98 2.82 7.46
C GLY A 49 9.68 2.45 6.15
N ARG A 50 8.96 1.86 5.19
CA ARG A 50 9.48 1.51 3.86
C ARG A 50 9.51 2.74 2.95
N CYS A 51 10.27 3.74 3.37
CA CYS A 51 10.41 5.03 2.71
C CYS A 51 11.89 5.38 2.57
N LEU A 52 12.33 5.76 1.38
CA LEU A 52 13.69 6.20 1.10
C LEU A 52 13.68 7.63 0.59
N LEU A 53 14.59 8.48 1.05
CA LEU A 53 14.75 9.82 0.49
C LEU A 53 15.18 9.72 -0.97
N ILE A 54 14.50 10.47 -1.84
CA ILE A 54 14.80 10.49 -3.28
C ILE A 54 16.26 10.88 -3.53
N ASP A 55 16.76 11.88 -2.80
CA ASP A 55 18.11 12.39 -2.92
C ASP A 55 19.20 11.39 -2.48
N GLU A 56 18.84 10.36 -1.70
CA GLU A 56 19.77 9.30 -1.27
C GLU A 56 19.83 8.15 -2.28
N VAL A 57 18.87 8.07 -3.20
CA VAL A 57 18.78 7.01 -4.21
C VAL A 57 19.51 7.46 -5.47
N LYS A 58 20.69 6.89 -5.73
CA LYS A 58 21.53 7.26 -6.89
C LYS A 58 20.91 6.86 -8.23
N ASP A 59 20.24 5.73 -8.26
CA ASP A 59 19.59 5.18 -9.45
C ASP A 59 18.28 4.50 -9.09
N LYS A 60 17.18 5.05 -9.60
CA LYS A 60 15.85 4.49 -9.37
C LYS A 60 15.67 3.12 -10.01
N ASP A 61 16.27 2.87 -11.15
CA ASP A 61 16.13 1.58 -11.83
C ASP A 61 16.86 0.46 -11.08
N GLU A 62 18.01 0.76 -10.47
CA GLU A 62 18.67 -0.19 -9.57
C GLU A 62 17.85 -0.46 -8.29
N LEU A 63 17.18 0.57 -7.75
CA LEU A 63 16.24 0.37 -6.64
C LEU A 63 15.07 -0.53 -7.05
N ILE A 64 14.50 -0.32 -8.24
CA ILE A 64 13.41 -1.15 -8.77
C ILE A 64 13.85 -2.60 -8.93
N LYS A 65 15.06 -2.84 -9.46
CA LYS A 65 15.63 -4.19 -9.60
C LYS A 65 15.80 -4.86 -8.24
N ALA A 66 16.35 -4.15 -7.27
CA ALA A 66 16.56 -4.66 -5.91
C ALA A 66 15.25 -5.01 -5.19
N GLU A 67 14.18 -4.26 -5.45
CA GLU A 67 12.86 -4.47 -4.85
C GLU A 67 12.00 -5.50 -5.59
N SER A 68 12.40 -5.98 -6.76
CA SER A 68 11.64 -6.93 -7.58
C SER A 68 12.20 -8.36 -7.52
N GLU A 69 11.33 -9.35 -7.67
CA GLU A 69 11.73 -10.76 -7.83
C GLU A 69 12.23 -11.05 -9.24
N LEU A 70 11.54 -10.47 -10.23
CA LEU A 70 11.93 -10.49 -11.64
C LEU A 70 11.62 -9.13 -12.26
N TYR A 71 12.38 -8.75 -13.25
CA TYR A 71 12.18 -7.51 -13.97
C TYR A 71 12.46 -7.61 -15.46
N LEU A 72 11.86 -6.71 -16.21
CA LEU A 72 12.18 -6.46 -17.61
C LEU A 72 12.68 -5.01 -17.70
N ASP A 73 13.91 -4.85 -18.19
CA ASP A 73 14.54 -3.53 -18.35
C ASP A 73 13.69 -2.61 -19.22
N ARG A 74 13.77 -1.28 -18.98
CA ARG A 74 13.01 -0.27 -19.71
C ARG A 74 13.17 -0.38 -21.22
N GLU A 75 14.39 -0.69 -21.69
CA GLU A 75 14.72 -0.81 -23.12
C GLU A 75 13.92 -1.91 -23.81
N LYS A 76 13.48 -2.91 -23.05
CA LYS A 76 12.68 -4.05 -23.55
C LYS A 76 11.17 -3.81 -23.45
N VAL A 77 10.75 -2.72 -22.82
CA VAL A 77 9.35 -2.35 -22.67
C VAL A 77 8.99 -1.30 -23.73
N PRO A 78 7.82 -1.41 -24.41
CA PRO A 78 7.39 -0.42 -25.37
C PRO A 78 7.47 1.00 -24.80
N GLN A 79 8.15 1.90 -25.51
CA GLN A 79 8.38 3.31 -25.15
C GLN A 79 9.23 3.54 -23.89
N GLY A 80 9.67 2.51 -23.17
CA GLY A 80 10.57 2.64 -22.02
C GLY A 80 10.04 3.41 -20.81
N TYR A 81 8.74 3.60 -20.70
CA TYR A 81 8.16 4.44 -19.63
C TYR A 81 8.32 3.83 -18.23
N VAL A 82 8.26 2.52 -18.14
CA VAL A 82 8.31 1.79 -16.86
C VAL A 82 9.17 0.54 -17.00
N MET A 83 9.70 0.05 -15.90
CA MET A 83 10.16 -1.33 -15.81
C MET A 83 8.98 -2.23 -15.45
N LEU A 84 8.77 -3.31 -16.20
CA LEU A 84 7.82 -4.34 -15.78
C LEU A 84 8.49 -5.25 -14.76
N THR A 85 7.83 -5.49 -13.65
CA THR A 85 8.39 -6.28 -12.56
C THR A 85 7.39 -7.29 -12.04
N LEU A 86 7.91 -8.37 -11.47
CA LEU A 86 7.16 -9.32 -10.66
C LEU A 86 7.55 -9.12 -9.20
N LYS A 87 6.57 -8.90 -8.35
CA LYS A 87 6.73 -8.81 -6.90
C LYS A 87 5.52 -9.40 -6.19
N ASN A 88 5.76 -10.28 -5.22
CA ASN A 88 4.72 -11.01 -4.48
C ASN A 88 3.69 -11.70 -5.40
N ASN A 89 4.19 -12.34 -6.46
CA ASN A 89 3.39 -12.97 -7.53
C ASN A 89 2.47 -11.99 -8.31
N LEU A 90 2.69 -10.69 -8.21
CA LEU A 90 1.96 -9.67 -8.94
C LEU A 90 2.84 -9.06 -10.04
N LEU A 91 2.28 -8.95 -11.25
CA LEU A 91 2.90 -8.16 -12.32
C LEU A 91 2.57 -6.70 -12.07
N ILE A 92 3.54 -5.93 -11.60
CA ILE A 92 3.39 -4.50 -11.29
C ILE A 92 4.52 -3.67 -11.93
N PRO A 93 4.24 -2.45 -12.39
CA PRO A 93 5.27 -1.54 -12.85
C PRO A 93 6.18 -1.11 -11.69
N THR A 94 7.47 -0.96 -11.96
CA THR A 94 8.44 -0.32 -11.04
C THR A 94 8.47 -0.90 -9.63
N ALA A 95 8.27 -2.21 -9.49
CA ALA A 95 8.16 -2.92 -8.20
C ALA A 95 7.13 -2.32 -7.23
N GLY A 96 6.14 -1.56 -7.74
CA GLY A 96 5.15 -0.86 -6.93
C GLY A 96 5.70 0.36 -6.18
N ILE A 97 6.89 0.86 -6.54
CA ILE A 97 7.46 2.06 -5.92
C ILE A 97 6.68 3.29 -6.35
N ASP A 98 6.15 4.02 -5.37
CA ASP A 98 5.41 5.26 -5.58
C ASP A 98 6.21 6.48 -5.10
N GLU A 99 6.23 7.53 -5.91
CA GLU A 99 6.83 8.83 -5.59
C GLU A 99 5.80 9.97 -5.55
N SER A 100 4.55 9.65 -5.91
CA SER A 100 3.49 10.65 -5.96
C SER A 100 3.06 11.08 -4.55
N ASN A 101 3.00 12.39 -4.31
CA ASN A 101 2.58 12.98 -3.02
C ASN A 101 3.38 12.51 -1.79
N ALA A 102 4.59 12.01 -1.98
CA ALA A 102 5.42 11.40 -0.95
C ALA A 102 6.43 12.35 -0.29
N LYS A 103 6.30 13.67 -0.52
CA LYS A 103 7.14 14.72 0.10
C LYS A 103 8.65 14.45 0.00
N GLY A 104 9.13 14.04 -1.16
CA GLY A 104 10.55 13.76 -1.39
C GLY A 104 11.01 12.35 -1.01
N TYR A 105 10.08 11.43 -0.84
CA TYR A 105 10.38 10.02 -0.59
C TYR A 105 9.91 9.12 -1.74
N TYR A 106 10.64 8.05 -1.98
CA TYR A 106 10.12 6.84 -2.61
C TYR A 106 9.41 6.00 -1.55
N ILE A 107 8.16 5.67 -1.78
CA ILE A 107 7.40 4.74 -0.95
C ILE A 107 7.48 3.37 -1.61
N LEU A 108 8.11 2.43 -0.95
CA LEU A 108 8.29 1.07 -1.44
C LEU A 108 7.02 0.24 -1.25
N TRP A 109 6.93 -0.88 -1.93
CA TRP A 109 5.87 -1.85 -1.71
C TRP A 109 5.89 -2.38 -0.26
N PRO A 110 4.74 -2.59 0.40
CA PRO A 110 4.73 -3.09 1.77
C PRO A 110 5.29 -4.50 1.87
N ASP A 111 6.00 -4.77 2.95
CA ASP A 111 6.45 -6.12 3.28
C ASP A 111 5.28 -6.94 3.85
N ASN A 112 5.22 -8.21 3.45
CA ASN A 112 4.24 -9.18 3.94
C ASN A 112 2.82 -8.59 4.11
N PRO A 113 2.18 -8.12 3.04
CA PRO A 113 0.88 -7.44 3.15
C PRO A 113 -0.20 -8.34 3.77
N TYR A 114 -0.14 -9.66 3.56
CA TYR A 114 -1.07 -10.61 4.18
C TYR A 114 -0.95 -10.64 5.70
N GLY A 115 0.28 -10.75 6.23
CA GLY A 115 0.50 -10.72 7.67
C GLY A 115 0.12 -9.38 8.30
N VAL A 116 0.33 -8.28 7.56
CA VAL A 116 -0.12 -6.95 7.99
C VAL A 116 -1.65 -6.86 8.03
N ALA A 117 -2.34 -7.39 7.04
CA ALA A 117 -3.81 -7.41 7.06
C ALA A 117 -4.35 -8.21 8.24
N GLU A 118 -3.70 -9.33 8.58
CA GLU A 118 -4.03 -10.15 9.75
C GLU A 118 -3.78 -9.39 11.06
N GLU A 119 -2.66 -8.67 11.19
CA GLU A 119 -2.37 -7.82 12.35
C GLU A 119 -3.44 -6.74 12.54
N ILE A 120 -3.82 -6.05 11.47
CA ILE A 120 -4.88 -5.05 11.48
C ILE A 120 -6.23 -5.69 11.82
N TYR A 121 -6.52 -6.88 11.28
CA TYR A 121 -7.74 -7.62 11.62
C TYR A 121 -7.82 -7.90 13.12
N HIS A 122 -6.76 -8.43 13.73
CA HIS A 122 -6.72 -8.67 15.16
C HIS A 122 -6.84 -7.39 15.99
N PHE A 123 -6.24 -6.30 15.52
CA PHE A 123 -6.39 -5.00 16.14
C PHE A 123 -7.84 -4.50 16.14
N PHE A 124 -8.54 -4.59 15.02
CA PHE A 124 -9.96 -4.22 14.92
C PHE A 124 -10.83 -5.08 15.82
N LYS A 125 -10.62 -6.39 15.80
CA LYS A 125 -11.35 -7.34 16.65
C LYS A 125 -11.23 -6.99 18.13
N LYS A 126 -10.02 -6.68 18.57
CA LYS A 126 -9.72 -6.34 19.97
C LYS A 126 -10.28 -4.97 20.40
N ASN A 127 -10.21 -3.96 19.54
CA ASN A 127 -10.49 -2.57 19.92
C ASN A 127 -11.91 -2.10 19.57
N PHE A 128 -12.59 -2.75 18.63
CA PHE A 128 -13.92 -2.33 18.15
C PHE A 128 -15.00 -3.39 18.32
N SER A 129 -14.69 -4.50 18.99
CA SER A 129 -15.64 -5.58 19.30
C SER A 129 -16.38 -6.15 18.08
N LEU A 130 -15.69 -6.20 16.92
CA LEU A 130 -16.22 -6.78 15.71
C LEU A 130 -15.85 -8.27 15.62
N ASN A 131 -16.76 -9.09 15.14
CA ASN A 131 -16.55 -10.53 14.94
C ASN A 131 -16.57 -10.96 13.47
N ASN A 132 -17.40 -10.33 12.65
CA ASN A 132 -17.55 -10.65 11.22
C ASN A 132 -17.26 -9.42 10.38
N PHE A 133 -16.04 -9.28 9.92
CA PHE A 133 -15.59 -8.18 9.08
C PHE A 133 -14.39 -8.63 8.25
N GLY A 134 -13.95 -7.80 7.29
CA GLY A 134 -12.77 -8.06 6.48
C GLY A 134 -11.83 -6.86 6.42
N ILE A 135 -10.55 -7.13 6.20
CA ILE A 135 -9.53 -6.14 5.90
C ILE A 135 -9.05 -6.37 4.46
N ILE A 136 -8.94 -5.31 3.67
CA ILE A 136 -8.34 -5.34 2.35
C ILE A 136 -7.25 -4.28 2.30
N ILE A 137 -6.04 -4.70 1.96
CA ILE A 137 -5.00 -3.78 1.52
C ILE A 137 -5.14 -3.65 0.01
N SER A 138 -5.22 -2.43 -0.48
CA SER A 138 -5.44 -2.15 -1.89
C SER A 138 -4.35 -1.29 -2.47
N ASP A 139 -4.07 -1.48 -3.74
CA ASP A 139 -3.20 -0.60 -4.50
C ASP A 139 -3.83 -0.17 -5.81
N SER A 140 -3.36 0.96 -6.32
CA SER A 140 -3.80 1.51 -7.61
C SER A 140 -2.78 1.16 -8.67
N HIS A 141 -3.10 0.20 -9.52
CA HIS A 141 -2.26 -0.11 -10.67
C HIS A 141 -3.08 -0.50 -11.90
N CYS A 142 -2.47 -0.32 -13.06
CA CYS A 142 -3.02 -0.73 -14.33
C CYS A 142 -2.22 -1.91 -14.88
N THR A 143 -2.93 -2.91 -15.38
CA THR A 143 -2.36 -4.00 -16.16
C THR A 143 -2.89 -3.95 -17.58
N PRO A 144 -2.27 -4.61 -18.55
CA PRO A 144 -2.84 -4.71 -19.89
C PRO A 144 -4.31 -5.15 -19.85
N LEU A 145 -5.16 -4.45 -20.60
CA LEU A 145 -6.60 -4.70 -20.69
C LEU A 145 -7.41 -4.48 -19.40
N ARG A 146 -6.80 -3.85 -18.37
CA ARG A 146 -7.47 -3.55 -17.11
C ARG A 146 -7.02 -2.23 -16.51
N TRP A 147 -7.98 -1.47 -16.00
CA TRP A 147 -7.79 -0.21 -15.31
C TRP A 147 -8.33 -0.31 -13.88
N GLY A 148 -7.74 0.42 -12.95
CA GLY A 148 -8.33 0.64 -11.66
C GLY A 148 -7.50 0.15 -10.47
N VAL A 149 -8.18 -0.07 -9.36
CA VAL A 149 -7.61 -0.48 -8.07
C VAL A 149 -7.71 -1.99 -7.91
N LEU A 150 -6.69 -2.60 -7.35
CA LEU A 150 -6.69 -4.01 -6.96
C LEU A 150 -6.61 -4.14 -5.44
N GLY A 151 -7.32 -5.14 -4.91
CA GLY A 151 -7.02 -5.68 -3.59
C GLY A 151 -5.78 -6.56 -3.69
N ILE A 152 -4.87 -6.44 -2.74
CA ILE A 152 -3.65 -7.25 -2.66
C ILE A 152 -3.66 -8.24 -1.49
N THR A 153 -4.60 -8.07 -0.57
CA THR A 153 -4.91 -9.04 0.50
C THR A 153 -6.38 -9.04 0.81
#